data_844e9dc2e893d1fc0de46acb7b90a9ec
#
_entry.id   844e9dc2e893d1fc0de46acb7b90a9ec
#
_cell.length_a   1.000
_cell.length_b   1.000
_cell.length_c   1.000
_cell.angle_alpha   90.00
_cell.angle_beta   90.00
_cell.angle_gamma   90.00
#
_symmetry.space_group_name_H-M   'P 1'
#
loop_
_entity.id
_entity.type
_entity.pdbx_description
1 polymer ?
#
loop_
_entity_poly.entity_id
_entity_poly.type
_entity_poly.pdbx_seq_one_letter_code
_entity_poly.pdbx_strand_id
1 'polypeptide(L)'
;MKNKINTILVLTLATLMLSGCKSLYGRYERPDVKTTGLVRDVMSDKDTLVVNDTAGFGNIPWRSVFTDPILQGLIHQALDHNTDLLNAALNVKMAEAQLTAAKLSFLPSFNFSSQGTISSWDGGKASKTYSLPVNAAWNVDLFGTLLSSKRAAQVVLLQSKDYQVAVRAKVIAGVANMYYTLLMLDKQMQLVDDMEQLTKDTWEIMKLRKDAAVGVRSVAVQSAEANYYSVLVQKTDIRRQIRETENSLSLLIGQQAQAITRGKMDDQLLPTSFSTGVGLRLLNNRADVHAAEMKLAQCFYNVQTARSRFYPGLNISASGTYTNSGGRGIVNPGSLLWRAVGSLTQPIFQNGRLIAGLKVAKAQYEQAYNSWQNAILTAGSEVSNALVKYNSSLEKSKIEEKKIDVLKKNVEDTKELMASSRTTYLEVITAQSSLLNTELAKVADDFARMQAIVNLYSALGGGAK
;
A
#
# COMPACT_ATOMS: atom_id res chain seq x y z
N MET A 1 -18.06 -67.28 3.75
CA MET A 1 -17.78 -66.31 4.83
C MET A 1 -16.69 -65.31 4.51
N LYS A 2 -15.56 -65.67 3.86
CA LYS A 2 -14.46 -64.74 3.48
C LYS A 2 -14.90 -63.52 2.64
N ASN A 3 -15.80 -63.69 1.65
CA ASN A 3 -16.23 -62.56 0.84
C ASN A 3 -17.08 -61.52 1.57
N LYS A 4 -17.88 -61.94 2.58
CA LYS A 4 -18.69 -61.00 3.39
C LYS A 4 -17.82 -60.19 4.36
N ILE A 5 -16.73 -60.79 4.87
CA ILE A 5 -15.77 -60.08 5.76
C ILE A 5 -14.99 -59.03 4.96
N ASN A 6 -14.55 -59.35 3.73
CA ASN A 6 -13.87 -58.35 2.89
C ASN A 6 -14.79 -57.21 2.47
N THR A 7 -16.09 -57.48 2.20
CA THR A 7 -17.04 -56.43 1.86
C THR A 7 -17.35 -55.53 3.07
N ILE A 8 -17.46 -56.08 4.25
CA ILE A 8 -17.65 -55.31 5.48
C ILE A 8 -16.39 -54.47 5.80
N LEU A 9 -15.18 -55.06 5.64
CA LEU A 9 -13.92 -54.34 5.82
C LEU A 9 -13.74 -53.16 4.86
N VAL A 10 -14.13 -53.34 3.60
CA VAL A 10 -14.11 -52.27 2.58
C VAL A 10 -15.14 -51.19 2.87
N LEU A 11 -16.35 -51.57 3.33
CA LEU A 11 -17.40 -50.62 3.72
C LEU A 11 -17.01 -49.82 4.99
N THR A 12 -16.40 -50.47 6.01
CA THR A 12 -15.93 -49.76 7.21
C THR A 12 -14.73 -48.86 6.90
N LEU A 13 -13.84 -49.25 6.03
CA LEU A 13 -12.72 -48.41 5.55
C LEU A 13 -13.25 -47.18 4.75
N ALA A 14 -14.29 -47.41 3.91
CA ALA A 14 -14.94 -46.31 3.16
C ALA A 14 -15.70 -45.35 4.09
N THR A 15 -16.37 -45.83 5.11
CA THR A 15 -17.06 -44.97 6.12
C THR A 15 -16.10 -44.21 7.01
N LEU A 16 -14.97 -44.77 7.40
CA LEU A 16 -13.89 -44.09 8.13
C LEU A 16 -13.22 -42.99 7.24
N MET A 17 -13.11 -43.20 5.94
CA MET A 17 -12.61 -42.19 5.02
C MET A 17 -13.60 -41.02 4.82
N LEU A 18 -14.91 -41.26 4.88
CA LEU A 18 -15.94 -40.22 4.75
C LEU A 18 -16.07 -39.30 5.96
N SER A 19 -15.79 -39.79 7.17
CA SER A 19 -15.81 -38.96 8.40
C SER A 19 -14.62 -37.98 8.51
N GLY A 20 -13.51 -38.23 7.82
CA GLY A 20 -12.35 -37.33 7.75
C GLY A 20 -12.51 -36.12 6.83
N CYS A 21 -13.56 -36.08 5.97
CA CYS A 21 -13.70 -35.11 4.90
C CYS A 21 -13.94 -33.67 5.38
N LYS A 22 -14.56 -33.45 6.54
CA LYS A 22 -14.89 -32.10 7.03
C LYS A 22 -13.66 -31.21 7.26
N SER A 23 -12.53 -31.80 7.67
CA SER A 23 -11.28 -31.07 7.95
C SER A 23 -10.48 -30.68 6.68
N LEU A 24 -10.69 -31.39 5.56
CA LEU A 24 -9.99 -31.16 4.28
C LEU A 24 -10.71 -30.17 3.36
N TYR A 25 -12.03 -30.04 3.51
CA TYR A 25 -12.88 -29.14 2.70
C TYR A 25 -13.31 -27.88 3.46
N GLY A 26 -12.67 -27.56 4.59
CA GLY A 26 -12.96 -26.39 5.40
C GLY A 26 -12.93 -25.10 4.58
N ARG A 27 -13.85 -24.18 4.90
CA ARG A 27 -13.78 -22.79 4.40
C ARG A 27 -13.03 -21.95 5.40
N TYR A 28 -12.35 -20.94 4.90
CA TYR A 28 -11.76 -19.92 5.76
C TYR A 28 -12.88 -19.16 6.48
N GLU A 29 -12.73 -19.01 7.76
CA GLU A 29 -13.56 -18.17 8.61
C GLU A 29 -12.64 -17.17 9.29
N ARG A 30 -13.09 -15.91 9.34
CA ARG A 30 -12.30 -14.83 9.96
C ARG A 30 -12.12 -15.12 11.46
N PRO A 31 -10.88 -15.13 11.96
CA PRO A 31 -10.66 -15.25 13.41
C PRO A 31 -11.23 -14.04 14.16
N ASP A 32 -11.72 -14.26 15.39
CA ASP A 32 -12.18 -13.18 16.25
C ASP A 32 -11.04 -12.26 16.65
N VAL A 33 -11.27 -10.96 16.54
CA VAL A 33 -10.29 -9.90 16.89
C VAL A 33 -10.92 -8.92 17.86
N LYS A 34 -10.18 -8.61 18.92
CA LYS A 34 -10.56 -7.55 19.85
C LYS A 34 -10.35 -6.19 19.17
N THR A 35 -11.45 -5.50 18.87
CA THR A 35 -11.45 -4.17 18.24
C THR A 35 -11.76 -3.05 19.23
N THR A 36 -12.09 -3.39 20.48
CA THR A 36 -12.35 -2.41 21.54
C THR A 36 -11.05 -1.74 21.98
N GLY A 37 -11.04 -0.40 22.01
CA GLY A 37 -9.88 0.38 22.44
C GLY A 37 -8.76 0.55 21.39
N LEU A 38 -9.03 0.25 20.11
CA LEU A 38 -8.05 0.42 19.03
C LEU A 38 -7.65 1.89 18.79
N VAL A 39 -8.54 2.84 19.04
CA VAL A 39 -8.29 4.28 18.89
C VAL A 39 -8.40 4.94 20.26
N ARG A 40 -7.35 5.68 20.64
CA ARG A 40 -7.22 6.24 21.98
C ARG A 40 -8.02 7.53 22.20
N ASP A 41 -8.07 8.43 21.22
CA ASP A 41 -8.54 9.81 21.39
C ASP A 41 -9.86 10.08 20.66
N VAL A 42 -10.84 9.19 20.81
CA VAL A 42 -12.20 9.40 20.29
C VAL A 42 -12.88 10.50 21.09
N MET A 43 -13.27 11.58 20.43
CA MET A 43 -13.70 12.83 21.05
C MET A 43 -15.05 12.78 21.81
N SER A 44 -15.81 11.68 21.80
CA SER A 44 -17.00 11.50 22.63
C SER A 44 -17.43 10.03 22.74
N ASP A 45 -17.94 9.68 23.92
CA ASP A 45 -18.59 8.37 24.17
C ASP A 45 -19.85 8.15 23.30
N LYS A 46 -20.36 9.19 22.64
CA LYS A 46 -21.47 9.11 21.68
C LYS A 46 -21.07 8.56 20.32
N ASP A 47 -19.77 8.61 19.94
CA ASP A 47 -19.28 8.14 18.64
C ASP A 47 -19.06 6.61 18.61
N THR A 48 -19.13 5.93 19.76
CA THR A 48 -18.88 4.51 19.87
C THR A 48 -20.04 3.61 19.43
N LEU A 49 -21.23 4.13 19.18
CA LEU A 49 -22.44 3.31 19.02
C LEU A 49 -23.30 3.58 17.78
N VAL A 50 -22.89 4.41 16.83
CA VAL A 50 -23.67 4.55 15.59
C VAL A 50 -23.27 3.46 14.59
N VAL A 51 -23.82 2.27 14.81
CA VAL A 51 -23.60 1.07 13.98
C VAL A 51 -24.10 1.25 12.53
N ASN A 52 -24.84 2.31 12.22
CA ASN A 52 -25.46 2.56 10.92
C ASN A 52 -25.03 3.87 10.21
N ASP A 53 -23.98 4.55 10.69
CA ASP A 53 -23.51 5.75 10.01
C ASP A 53 -22.70 5.40 8.77
N THR A 54 -23.35 5.43 7.60
CA THR A 54 -22.72 5.33 6.28
C THR A 54 -21.92 6.60 5.94
N ALA A 55 -21.99 7.63 6.78
CA ALA A 55 -21.40 8.96 6.61
C ALA A 55 -20.01 9.11 7.25
N GLY A 56 -19.32 8.02 7.62
CA GLY A 56 -17.94 8.09 8.12
C GLY A 56 -17.02 8.84 7.17
N PHE A 57 -16.15 9.70 7.69
CA PHE A 57 -15.26 10.58 6.90
C PHE A 57 -14.49 9.84 5.79
N GLY A 58 -14.03 8.60 6.01
CA GLY A 58 -13.38 7.75 5.00
C GLY A 58 -14.31 7.30 3.85
N ASN A 59 -15.63 7.41 3.98
CA ASN A 59 -16.58 7.04 2.92
C ASN A 59 -16.92 8.20 1.97
N ILE A 60 -16.53 9.42 2.32
CA ILE A 60 -16.75 10.62 1.50
C ILE A 60 -15.88 10.52 0.24
N PRO A 61 -16.41 10.77 -0.97
CA PRO A 61 -15.60 10.82 -2.17
C PRO A 61 -14.47 11.85 -2.03
N TRP A 62 -13.27 11.53 -2.47
CA TRP A 62 -12.10 12.40 -2.34
C TRP A 62 -12.30 13.80 -2.96
N ARG A 63 -13.13 13.91 -4.00
CA ARG A 63 -13.50 15.21 -4.62
C ARG A 63 -14.25 16.13 -3.68
N SER A 64 -15.01 15.58 -2.75
CA SER A 64 -15.73 16.37 -1.75
C SER A 64 -14.86 16.74 -0.55
N VAL A 65 -13.76 16.03 -0.33
CA VAL A 65 -12.77 16.33 0.71
C VAL A 65 -11.75 17.36 0.20
N PHE A 66 -11.25 17.19 -1.02
CA PHE A 66 -10.28 18.06 -1.67
C PHE A 66 -11.00 18.92 -2.71
N THR A 67 -11.41 20.14 -2.31
CA THR A 67 -12.27 21.01 -3.14
C THR A 67 -11.50 21.88 -4.13
N ASP A 68 -10.17 21.99 -4.00
CA ASP A 68 -9.33 22.76 -4.92
C ASP A 68 -9.30 22.11 -6.31
N PRO A 69 -9.78 22.80 -7.38
CA PRO A 69 -9.84 22.23 -8.73
C PRO A 69 -8.45 21.91 -9.31
N ILE A 70 -7.39 22.63 -8.91
CA ILE A 70 -6.05 22.35 -9.36
C ILE A 70 -5.55 21.05 -8.74
N LEU A 71 -5.75 20.86 -7.43
CA LEU A 71 -5.44 19.61 -6.74
C LEU A 71 -6.23 18.44 -7.34
N GLN A 72 -7.51 18.62 -7.63
CA GLN A 72 -8.32 17.59 -8.28
C GLN A 72 -7.76 17.19 -9.64
N GLY A 73 -7.31 18.16 -10.44
CA GLY A 73 -6.64 17.90 -11.73
C GLY A 73 -5.37 17.07 -11.57
N LEU A 74 -4.51 17.41 -10.60
CA LEU A 74 -3.28 16.67 -10.30
C LEU A 74 -3.57 15.24 -9.82
N ILE A 75 -4.58 15.06 -8.97
CA ILE A 75 -5.02 13.72 -8.52
C ILE A 75 -5.50 12.89 -9.72
N HIS A 76 -6.28 13.47 -10.65
CA HIS A 76 -6.70 12.77 -11.86
C HIS A 76 -5.52 12.31 -12.70
N GLN A 77 -4.57 13.20 -12.97
CA GLN A 77 -3.36 12.86 -13.72
C GLN A 77 -2.58 11.72 -13.04
N ALA A 78 -2.44 11.78 -11.71
CA ALA A 78 -1.79 10.70 -10.95
C ALA A 78 -2.54 9.37 -11.08
N LEU A 79 -3.86 9.37 -10.99
CA LEU A 79 -4.66 8.16 -11.10
C LEU A 79 -4.57 7.52 -12.49
N ASP A 80 -4.35 8.31 -13.53
CA ASP A 80 -4.26 7.83 -14.92
C ASP A 80 -2.84 7.37 -15.28
N HIS A 81 -1.79 7.98 -14.72
CA HIS A 81 -0.42 7.80 -15.18
C HIS A 81 0.55 7.25 -14.12
N ASN A 82 0.13 7.13 -12.86
CA ASN A 82 1.02 6.64 -11.80
C ASN A 82 1.43 5.19 -12.05
N THR A 83 2.75 4.94 -12.11
CA THR A 83 3.33 3.63 -12.41
C THR A 83 2.95 2.56 -11.39
N ASP A 84 2.89 2.91 -10.09
CA ASP A 84 2.54 1.94 -9.05
C ASP A 84 1.08 1.49 -9.20
N LEU A 85 0.17 2.41 -9.54
CA LEU A 85 -1.23 2.08 -9.76
C LEU A 85 -1.44 1.25 -11.04
N LEU A 86 -0.71 1.56 -12.12
CA LEU A 86 -0.72 0.76 -13.34
C LEU A 86 -0.19 -0.65 -13.08
N ASN A 87 0.91 -0.79 -12.33
CA ASN A 87 1.46 -2.08 -11.94
C ASN A 87 0.49 -2.85 -11.02
N ALA A 88 -0.19 -2.19 -10.09
CA ALA A 88 -1.21 -2.82 -9.27
C ALA A 88 -2.38 -3.37 -10.12
N ALA A 89 -2.81 -2.65 -11.17
CA ALA A 89 -3.81 -3.15 -12.11
C ALA A 89 -3.32 -4.37 -12.91
N LEU A 90 -2.05 -4.41 -13.30
CA LEU A 90 -1.44 -5.58 -13.94
C LEU A 90 -1.35 -6.78 -12.99
N ASN A 91 -1.07 -6.55 -11.71
CA ASN A 91 -1.09 -7.62 -10.69
C ASN A 91 -2.48 -8.26 -10.56
N VAL A 92 -3.56 -7.47 -10.66
CA VAL A 92 -4.93 -8.02 -10.70
C VAL A 92 -5.13 -8.92 -11.93
N LYS A 93 -4.70 -8.48 -13.12
CA LYS A 93 -4.79 -9.30 -14.35
C LYS A 93 -3.99 -10.61 -14.23
N MET A 94 -2.79 -10.56 -13.62
CA MET A 94 -2.00 -11.76 -13.36
C MET A 94 -2.72 -12.72 -12.43
N ALA A 95 -3.33 -12.22 -11.35
CA ALA A 95 -4.09 -13.04 -10.41
C ALA A 95 -5.37 -13.64 -11.06
N GLU A 96 -6.03 -12.93 -11.97
CA GLU A 96 -7.17 -13.45 -12.77
C GLU A 96 -6.73 -14.59 -13.69
N ALA A 97 -5.59 -14.46 -14.35
CA ALA A 97 -5.03 -15.53 -15.18
C ALA A 97 -4.67 -16.77 -14.33
N GLN A 98 -4.05 -16.57 -13.14
CA GLN A 98 -3.76 -17.67 -12.21
C GLN A 98 -5.02 -18.37 -11.70
N LEU A 99 -6.08 -17.61 -11.37
CA LEU A 99 -7.38 -18.18 -10.99
C LEU A 99 -8.00 -18.99 -12.16
N THR A 100 -7.88 -18.49 -13.39
CA THR A 100 -8.35 -19.20 -14.58
C THR A 100 -7.60 -20.53 -14.75
N ALA A 101 -6.26 -20.53 -14.62
CA ALA A 101 -5.46 -21.74 -14.63
C ALA A 101 -5.87 -22.72 -13.52
N ALA A 102 -6.12 -22.22 -12.29
CA ALA A 102 -6.60 -23.05 -11.19
C ALA A 102 -8.01 -23.62 -11.39
N LYS A 103 -8.88 -22.92 -12.14
CA LYS A 103 -10.20 -23.48 -12.56
C LYS A 103 -10.04 -24.54 -13.62
N LEU A 104 -9.18 -24.31 -14.61
CA LEU A 104 -8.93 -25.26 -15.71
C LEU A 104 -8.18 -26.51 -15.24
N SER A 105 -7.48 -26.49 -14.12
CA SER A 105 -6.79 -27.66 -13.56
C SER A 105 -7.73 -28.82 -13.16
N PHE A 106 -9.05 -28.57 -13.10
CA PHE A 106 -10.06 -29.61 -12.93
C PHE A 106 -10.39 -30.36 -14.21
N LEU A 107 -9.96 -29.88 -15.38
CA LEU A 107 -10.15 -30.49 -16.66
C LEU A 107 -8.94 -31.37 -17.04
N PRO A 108 -9.11 -32.40 -17.89
CA PRO A 108 -7.99 -33.15 -18.41
C PRO A 108 -7.09 -32.28 -19.29
N SER A 109 -5.80 -32.50 -19.21
CA SER A 109 -4.79 -31.92 -20.11
C SER A 109 -4.57 -32.84 -21.31
N PHE A 110 -4.33 -32.26 -22.47
CA PHE A 110 -4.03 -32.98 -23.70
C PHE A 110 -2.68 -32.55 -24.24
N ASN A 111 -1.84 -33.55 -24.54
CA ASN A 111 -0.50 -33.32 -25.08
C ASN A 111 -0.31 -34.19 -26.32
N PHE A 112 0.19 -33.60 -27.39
CA PHE A 112 0.69 -34.32 -28.56
C PHE A 112 2.22 -34.28 -28.51
N SER A 113 2.85 -35.44 -28.65
CA SER A 113 4.30 -35.55 -28.75
C SER A 113 4.64 -36.53 -29.87
N SER A 114 5.62 -36.17 -30.72
CA SER A 114 6.08 -37.07 -31.77
C SER A 114 7.49 -37.53 -31.41
N GLN A 115 7.74 -38.82 -31.60
CA GLN A 115 9.05 -39.40 -31.34
C GLN A 115 9.47 -40.30 -32.51
N GLY A 116 10.62 -40.08 -33.07
CA GLY A 116 11.28 -40.95 -34.02
C GLY A 116 12.57 -41.51 -33.40
N THR A 117 12.79 -42.80 -33.48
CA THR A 117 14.00 -43.45 -32.97
C THR A 117 14.67 -44.25 -34.09
N ILE A 118 15.94 -44.07 -34.25
CA ILE A 118 16.80 -44.90 -35.10
C ILE A 118 17.76 -45.62 -34.17
N SER A 119 17.72 -46.94 -34.19
CA SER A 119 18.62 -47.77 -33.35
C SER A 119 19.27 -48.87 -34.20
N SER A 120 20.53 -49.12 -33.98
CA SER A 120 21.29 -50.21 -34.58
C SER A 120 22.08 -50.92 -33.49
N TRP A 121 22.15 -52.24 -33.55
CA TRP A 121 23.00 -53.04 -32.69
C TRP A 121 24.22 -53.52 -33.50
N ASP A 122 25.41 -53.29 -32.96
CA ASP A 122 26.68 -53.85 -33.50
C ASP A 122 26.92 -53.50 -34.98
N GLY A 123 26.52 -52.32 -35.45
CA GLY A 123 26.66 -51.92 -36.86
C GLY A 123 25.70 -52.61 -37.83
N GLY A 124 24.72 -53.36 -37.30
CA GLY A 124 23.71 -54.05 -38.12
C GLY A 124 22.67 -53.07 -38.72
N LYS A 125 21.66 -53.60 -39.46
CA LYS A 125 20.62 -52.77 -40.06
C LYS A 125 19.91 -51.93 -39.01
N ALA A 126 19.90 -50.60 -39.20
CA ALA A 126 19.19 -49.68 -38.33
C ALA A 126 17.69 -49.92 -38.34
N SER A 127 17.10 -50.10 -37.18
CA SER A 127 15.65 -50.11 -36.97
C SER A 127 15.16 -48.67 -36.85
N LYS A 128 14.16 -48.32 -37.61
CA LYS A 128 13.51 -46.98 -37.57
C LYS A 128 12.12 -47.15 -37.00
N THR A 129 11.87 -46.53 -35.87
CA THR A 129 10.52 -46.49 -35.24
C THR A 129 10.03 -45.06 -35.12
N TYR A 130 8.77 -44.88 -35.24
CA TYR A 130 8.09 -43.61 -34.91
C TYR A 130 6.89 -43.87 -34.02
N SER A 131 6.52 -42.85 -33.26
CA SER A 131 5.34 -42.85 -32.39
C SER A 131 4.75 -41.47 -32.40
N LEU A 132 3.44 -41.39 -32.62
CA LEU A 132 2.64 -40.16 -32.67
C LEU A 132 1.51 -40.27 -31.62
N PRO A 133 1.83 -40.12 -30.31
CA PRO A 133 0.84 -40.21 -29.25
C PRO A 133 0.09 -38.89 -29.06
N VAL A 134 -1.21 -38.95 -28.86
CA VAL A 134 -2.04 -37.98 -28.19
C VAL A 134 -2.28 -38.51 -26.78
N ASN A 135 -1.81 -37.80 -25.78
CA ASN A 135 -1.92 -38.19 -24.37
C ASN A 135 -2.93 -37.27 -23.68
N ALA A 136 -3.88 -37.86 -22.95
CA ALA A 136 -4.76 -37.15 -22.01
C ALA A 136 -4.36 -37.53 -20.59
N ALA A 137 -4.27 -36.54 -19.68
CA ALA A 137 -4.03 -36.77 -18.26
C ALA A 137 -5.00 -35.95 -17.42
N TRP A 138 -5.62 -36.57 -16.46
CA TRP A 138 -6.60 -35.96 -15.57
C TRP A 138 -6.36 -36.34 -14.14
N ASN A 139 -6.12 -35.32 -13.29
CA ASN A 139 -6.02 -35.47 -11.85
C ASN A 139 -7.40 -35.27 -11.22
N VAL A 140 -7.98 -36.32 -10.65
CA VAL A 140 -9.28 -36.25 -9.98
C VAL A 140 -9.07 -35.79 -8.54
N ASP A 141 -9.73 -34.70 -8.16
CA ASP A 141 -9.61 -34.09 -6.83
C ASP A 141 -10.45 -34.79 -5.77
N LEU A 142 -9.96 -35.94 -5.28
CA LEU A 142 -10.66 -36.73 -4.26
C LEU A 142 -10.53 -36.13 -2.84
N PHE A 143 -9.47 -35.39 -2.55
CA PHE A 143 -9.14 -34.90 -1.22
C PHE A 143 -8.96 -33.38 -1.15
N GLY A 144 -9.48 -32.64 -2.12
CA GLY A 144 -9.58 -31.19 -2.11
C GLY A 144 -8.27 -30.44 -2.35
N THR A 145 -7.26 -31.07 -2.95
CA THR A 145 -5.99 -30.41 -3.32
C THR A 145 -6.23 -29.32 -4.36
N LEU A 146 -6.94 -29.64 -5.45
CA LEU A 146 -7.25 -28.68 -6.49
C LEU A 146 -8.29 -27.65 -6.01
N LEU A 147 -9.27 -28.07 -5.21
CA LEU A 147 -10.25 -27.17 -4.61
C LEU A 147 -9.59 -26.15 -3.70
N SER A 148 -8.66 -26.57 -2.84
CA SER A 148 -7.90 -25.66 -1.95
C SER A 148 -7.00 -24.72 -2.75
N SER A 149 -6.33 -25.21 -3.79
CA SER A 149 -5.53 -24.41 -4.71
C SER A 149 -6.38 -23.35 -5.45
N LYS A 150 -7.57 -23.72 -5.94
CA LYS A 150 -8.52 -22.79 -6.56
C LYS A 150 -8.98 -21.73 -5.56
N ARG A 151 -9.32 -22.11 -4.31
CA ARG A 151 -9.72 -21.18 -3.25
C ARG A 151 -8.56 -20.25 -2.88
N ALA A 152 -7.34 -20.76 -2.80
CA ALA A 152 -6.13 -19.94 -2.62
C ALA A 152 -5.98 -18.90 -3.74
N ALA A 153 -6.14 -19.30 -5.00
CA ALA A 153 -6.11 -18.37 -6.14
C ALA A 153 -7.24 -17.32 -6.10
N GLN A 154 -8.44 -17.70 -5.62
CA GLN A 154 -9.54 -16.75 -5.44
C GLN A 154 -9.23 -15.67 -4.42
N VAL A 155 -8.67 -16.02 -3.26
CA VAL A 155 -8.30 -15.03 -2.23
C VAL A 155 -7.08 -14.21 -2.65
N VAL A 156 -6.16 -14.75 -3.45
CA VAL A 156 -5.07 -13.97 -4.07
C VAL A 156 -5.60 -12.90 -5.02
N LEU A 157 -6.63 -13.23 -5.80
CA LEU A 157 -7.29 -12.23 -6.65
C LEU A 157 -7.94 -11.13 -5.82
N LEU A 158 -8.64 -11.47 -4.72
CA LEU A 158 -9.22 -10.49 -3.81
C LEU A 158 -8.12 -9.62 -3.18
N GLN A 159 -7.05 -10.23 -2.67
CA GLN A 159 -5.88 -9.53 -2.14
C GLN A 159 -5.27 -8.54 -3.15
N SER A 160 -5.15 -8.94 -4.43
CA SER A 160 -4.61 -8.07 -5.48
C SER A 160 -5.53 -6.87 -5.77
N LYS A 161 -6.86 -7.06 -5.73
CA LYS A 161 -7.84 -5.97 -5.86
C LYS A 161 -7.76 -5.00 -4.69
N ASP A 162 -7.68 -5.52 -3.46
CA ASP A 162 -7.51 -4.68 -2.26
C ASP A 162 -6.20 -3.90 -2.31
N TYR A 163 -5.11 -4.54 -2.75
CA TYR A 163 -3.83 -3.87 -2.93
C TYR A 163 -3.92 -2.72 -3.95
N GLN A 164 -4.63 -2.91 -5.06
CA GLN A 164 -4.87 -1.86 -6.05
C GLN A 164 -5.63 -0.68 -5.43
N VAL A 165 -6.66 -0.95 -4.62
CA VAL A 165 -7.43 0.08 -3.90
C VAL A 165 -6.54 0.81 -2.89
N ALA A 166 -5.70 0.09 -2.14
CA ALA A 166 -4.76 0.68 -1.18
C ALA A 166 -3.73 1.59 -1.87
N VAL A 167 -3.18 1.16 -3.01
CA VAL A 167 -2.25 1.98 -3.82
C VAL A 167 -2.95 3.24 -4.32
N ARG A 168 -4.20 3.13 -4.81
CA ARG A 168 -4.99 4.29 -5.25
C ARG A 168 -5.17 5.31 -4.12
N ALA A 169 -5.58 4.87 -2.94
CA ALA A 169 -5.73 5.74 -1.77
C ALA A 169 -4.41 6.42 -1.38
N LYS A 170 -3.30 5.66 -1.41
CA LYS A 170 -1.95 6.18 -1.15
C LYS A 170 -1.51 7.23 -2.17
N VAL A 171 -1.82 7.03 -3.45
CA VAL A 171 -1.51 8.01 -4.51
C VAL A 171 -2.30 9.30 -4.29
N ILE A 172 -3.61 9.22 -4.00
CA ILE A 172 -4.44 10.40 -3.70
C ILE A 172 -3.88 11.18 -2.50
N ALA A 173 -3.60 10.49 -1.39
CA ALA A 173 -3.03 11.11 -0.20
C ALA A 173 -1.62 11.69 -0.46
N GLY A 174 -0.80 11.01 -1.24
CA GLY A 174 0.53 11.45 -1.64
C GLY A 174 0.50 12.75 -2.44
N VAL A 175 -0.35 12.83 -3.47
CA VAL A 175 -0.55 14.05 -4.28
C VAL A 175 -1.03 15.20 -3.41
N ALA A 176 -2.04 14.97 -2.56
CA ALA A 176 -2.59 16.00 -1.66
C ALA A 176 -1.52 16.51 -0.69
N ASN A 177 -0.76 15.61 -0.05
CA ASN A 177 0.31 16.00 0.88
C ASN A 177 1.42 16.81 0.19
N MET A 178 1.87 16.41 -1.02
CA MET A 178 2.90 17.15 -1.77
C MET A 178 2.37 18.50 -2.26
N TYR A 179 1.11 18.56 -2.69
CA TYR A 179 0.48 19.82 -3.08
C TYR A 179 0.41 20.81 -1.91
N TYR A 180 -0.08 20.38 -0.74
CA TYR A 180 -0.11 21.23 0.45
C TYR A 180 1.29 21.59 0.97
N THR A 181 2.29 20.72 0.77
CA THR A 181 3.69 21.07 1.05
C THR A 181 4.15 22.24 0.17
N LEU A 182 3.80 22.25 -1.12
CA LEU A 182 4.13 23.36 -2.01
C LEU A 182 3.44 24.65 -1.57
N LEU A 183 2.16 24.60 -1.17
CA LEU A 183 1.43 25.77 -0.67
C LEU A 183 2.07 26.32 0.61
N MET A 184 2.51 25.44 1.51
CA MET A 184 3.24 25.82 2.72
C MET A 184 4.56 26.52 2.36
N LEU A 185 5.36 25.95 1.46
CA LEU A 185 6.63 26.51 1.04
C LEU A 185 6.48 27.87 0.35
N ASP A 186 5.43 28.05 -0.46
CA ASP A 186 5.12 29.35 -1.08
C ASP A 186 4.75 30.40 -0.03
N LYS A 187 3.99 30.01 1.00
CA LYS A 187 3.66 30.91 2.12
C LYS A 187 4.90 31.28 2.92
N GLN A 188 5.79 30.29 3.18
CA GLN A 188 7.08 30.54 3.83
C GLN A 188 7.98 31.45 2.96
N MET A 189 8.01 31.25 1.63
CA MET A 189 8.76 32.09 0.73
C MET A 189 8.29 33.56 0.81
N GLN A 190 6.96 33.77 0.83
CA GLN A 190 6.41 35.12 0.98
C GLN A 190 6.86 35.79 2.27
N LEU A 191 6.81 35.09 3.41
CA LEU A 191 7.26 35.61 4.70
C LEU A 191 8.76 35.94 4.72
N VAL A 192 9.56 35.12 4.04
CA VAL A 192 11.01 35.35 3.94
C VAL A 192 11.30 36.50 2.98
N ASP A 193 10.53 36.70 1.91
CA ASP A 193 10.66 37.86 1.01
C ASP A 193 10.35 39.17 1.75
N ASP A 194 9.29 39.21 2.58
CA ASP A 194 8.95 40.35 3.41
C ASP A 194 10.06 40.65 4.43
N MET A 195 10.65 39.60 5.03
CA MET A 195 11.73 39.74 6.00
C MET A 195 13.07 40.15 5.33
N GLU A 196 13.33 39.69 4.09
CA GLU A 196 14.49 40.14 3.30
C GLU A 196 14.50 41.66 3.16
N GLN A 197 13.36 42.24 2.76
CA GLN A 197 13.24 43.67 2.62
C GLN A 197 13.46 44.40 3.96
N LEU A 198 12.80 43.88 5.00
CA LEU A 198 12.90 44.44 6.35
C LEU A 198 14.33 44.44 6.93
N THR A 199 15.07 43.33 6.74
CA THR A 199 16.45 43.20 7.22
C THR A 199 17.43 44.01 6.40
N LYS A 200 17.19 44.12 5.08
CA LYS A 200 17.93 44.96 4.16
C LYS A 200 17.82 46.46 4.56
N ASP A 201 16.58 46.94 4.74
CA ASP A 201 16.33 48.32 5.21
C ASP A 201 17.02 48.60 6.53
N THR A 202 16.96 47.65 7.47
CA THR A 202 17.62 47.76 8.77
C THR A 202 19.17 47.90 8.61
N TRP A 203 19.78 47.08 7.76
CA TRP A 203 21.22 47.15 7.46
C TRP A 203 21.60 48.47 6.80
N GLU A 204 20.85 48.92 5.78
CA GLU A 204 21.09 50.20 5.08
C GLU A 204 20.98 51.40 6.05
N ILE A 205 19.96 51.46 6.91
CA ILE A 205 19.81 52.47 7.92
C ILE A 205 21.00 52.46 8.90
N MET A 206 21.48 51.31 9.35
CA MET A 206 22.63 51.18 10.21
C MET A 206 23.92 51.69 9.55
N LYS A 207 24.10 51.42 8.26
CA LYS A 207 25.23 51.92 7.49
C LYS A 207 25.21 53.45 7.37
N LEU A 208 24.07 54.02 6.99
CA LEU A 208 23.89 55.48 6.90
C LEU A 208 24.17 56.19 8.26
N ARG A 209 23.67 55.62 9.36
CA ARG A 209 23.90 56.18 10.72
C ARG A 209 25.37 56.12 11.15
N LYS A 210 26.09 55.07 10.79
CA LYS A 210 27.53 54.94 11.02
C LYS A 210 28.28 56.00 10.24
N ASP A 211 27.96 56.16 8.95
CA ASP A 211 28.64 57.13 8.06
C ASP A 211 28.36 58.59 8.48
N ALA A 212 27.17 58.85 9.07
CA ALA A 212 26.81 60.14 9.67
C ALA A 212 27.38 60.36 11.10
N ALA A 213 28.22 59.45 11.60
CA ALA A 213 28.80 59.48 12.96
C ALA A 213 27.78 59.57 14.12
N VAL A 214 26.55 59.07 13.92
CA VAL A 214 25.43 59.10 14.88
C VAL A 214 25.48 57.87 15.79
N GLY A 215 26.60 57.69 16.54
CA GLY A 215 26.71 56.73 17.65
C GLY A 215 26.64 55.23 17.31
N VAL A 216 26.64 54.86 16.01
CA VAL A 216 26.58 53.45 15.58
C VAL A 216 27.98 52.87 15.41
N ARG A 217 28.27 51.76 16.13
CA ARG A 217 29.54 51.05 16.03
C ARG A 217 29.58 50.12 14.80
N SER A 218 30.79 49.88 14.28
CA SER A 218 30.99 48.96 13.12
C SER A 218 30.40 47.58 13.35
N VAL A 219 30.48 47.05 14.59
CA VAL A 219 29.89 45.75 14.96
C VAL A 219 28.38 45.71 14.74
N ALA A 220 27.66 46.80 14.93
CA ALA A 220 26.21 46.89 14.69
C ALA A 220 25.87 46.73 13.23
N VAL A 221 26.60 47.37 12.34
CA VAL A 221 26.44 47.26 10.88
C VAL A 221 26.74 45.83 10.41
N GLN A 222 27.84 45.24 10.91
CA GLN A 222 28.22 43.86 10.59
C GLN A 222 27.17 42.84 11.08
N SER A 223 26.57 43.04 12.25
CA SER A 223 25.50 42.17 12.76
C SER A 223 24.21 42.27 11.92
N ALA A 224 23.84 43.48 11.50
CA ALA A 224 22.67 43.68 10.61
C ALA A 224 22.92 43.08 9.23
N GLU A 225 24.13 43.21 8.68
CA GLU A 225 24.55 42.58 7.43
C GLU A 225 24.49 41.04 7.51
N ALA A 226 25.03 40.45 8.59
CA ALA A 226 24.99 39.00 8.83
C ALA A 226 23.55 38.48 8.96
N ASN A 227 22.65 39.25 9.59
CA ASN A 227 21.24 38.90 9.71
C ASN A 227 20.54 38.91 8.31
N TYR A 228 20.81 39.93 7.48
CA TYR A 228 20.33 39.98 6.12
C TYR A 228 20.78 38.76 5.29
N TYR A 229 22.08 38.42 5.33
CA TYR A 229 22.57 37.22 4.63
C TYR A 229 21.99 35.93 5.19
N SER A 230 21.66 35.82 6.46
CA SER A 230 20.98 34.67 7.03
C SER A 230 19.60 34.48 6.45
N VAL A 231 18.84 35.54 6.17
CA VAL A 231 17.54 35.50 5.49
C VAL A 231 17.69 35.06 4.02
N LEU A 232 18.75 35.54 3.34
CA LEU A 232 19.03 35.09 1.95
C LEU A 232 19.37 33.61 1.85
N VAL A 233 20.10 33.06 2.82
CA VAL A 233 20.36 31.61 2.91
C VAL A 233 19.03 30.85 3.07
N GLN A 234 18.17 31.28 3.99
CA GLN A 234 16.88 30.67 4.22
C GLN A 234 15.99 30.71 2.96
N LYS A 235 15.97 31.85 2.26
CA LYS A 235 15.27 32.00 0.96
C LYS A 235 15.76 30.98 -0.06
N THR A 236 17.08 30.78 -0.13
CA THR A 236 17.69 29.82 -1.07
C THR A 236 17.29 28.37 -0.72
N ASP A 237 17.25 28.04 0.58
CA ASP A 237 16.82 26.72 1.03
C ASP A 237 15.34 26.43 0.71
N ILE A 238 14.44 27.39 0.92
CA ILE A 238 13.03 27.24 0.57
C ILE A 238 12.86 27.06 -0.95
N ARG A 239 13.59 27.83 -1.78
CA ARG A 239 13.57 27.69 -3.24
C ARG A 239 14.02 26.30 -3.67
N ARG A 240 15.04 25.72 -3.06
CA ARG A 240 15.48 24.35 -3.29
C ARG A 240 14.38 23.35 -2.93
N GLN A 241 13.77 23.50 -1.75
CA GLN A 241 12.69 22.60 -1.29
C GLN A 241 11.47 22.64 -2.22
N ILE A 242 11.10 23.81 -2.72
CA ILE A 242 10.04 23.94 -3.73
C ILE A 242 10.38 23.09 -4.97
N ARG A 243 11.59 23.23 -5.51
CA ARG A 243 12.02 22.46 -6.70
C ARG A 243 12.04 20.96 -6.45
N GLU A 244 12.55 20.51 -5.32
CA GLU A 244 12.59 19.10 -4.94
C GLU A 244 11.16 18.52 -4.80
N THR A 245 10.23 19.29 -4.23
CA THR A 245 8.84 18.90 -4.08
C THR A 245 8.11 18.88 -5.43
N GLU A 246 8.33 19.87 -6.30
CA GLU A 246 7.80 19.89 -7.68
C GLU A 246 8.26 18.68 -8.48
N ASN A 247 9.55 18.33 -8.38
CA ASN A 247 10.10 17.14 -9.05
C ASN A 247 9.47 15.85 -8.52
N SER A 248 9.30 15.75 -7.21
CA SER A 248 8.68 14.58 -6.56
C SER A 248 7.20 14.43 -6.94
N LEU A 249 6.47 15.55 -6.99
CA LEU A 249 5.06 15.56 -7.41
C LEU A 249 4.94 15.23 -8.90
N SER A 250 5.83 15.76 -9.76
CA SER A 250 5.88 15.45 -11.19
C SER A 250 6.08 13.94 -11.41
N LEU A 251 6.98 13.31 -10.66
CA LEU A 251 7.19 11.87 -10.71
C LEU A 251 5.93 11.10 -10.28
N LEU A 252 5.26 11.55 -9.21
CA LEU A 252 4.06 10.90 -8.69
C LEU A 252 2.88 10.96 -9.68
N ILE A 253 2.74 12.07 -10.43
CA ILE A 253 1.72 12.22 -11.50
C ILE A 253 2.16 11.61 -12.84
N GLY A 254 3.32 10.94 -12.89
CA GLY A 254 3.82 10.26 -14.09
C GLY A 254 4.34 11.20 -15.17
N GLN A 255 4.86 12.37 -14.81
CA GLN A 255 5.39 13.37 -15.73
C GLN A 255 6.87 13.67 -15.49
N GLN A 256 7.51 14.30 -16.48
CA GLN A 256 8.86 14.84 -16.33
C GLN A 256 8.86 16.00 -15.30
N ALA A 257 10.01 16.23 -14.66
CA ALA A 257 10.18 17.29 -13.69
C ALA A 257 9.83 18.67 -14.29
N GLN A 258 8.85 19.34 -13.69
CA GLN A 258 8.30 20.63 -14.16
C GLN A 258 7.80 21.48 -12.99
N ALA A 259 7.56 22.75 -13.26
CA ALA A 259 6.87 23.63 -12.32
C ALA A 259 5.38 23.23 -12.23
N ILE A 260 4.87 23.19 -10.99
CA ILE A 260 3.49 22.82 -10.72
C ILE A 260 2.65 24.07 -10.46
N THR A 261 1.62 24.27 -11.27
CA THR A 261 0.60 25.32 -11.02
C THR A 261 -0.15 24.99 -9.74
N ARG A 262 -0.39 25.98 -8.89
CA ARG A 262 -1.03 25.82 -7.60
C ARG A 262 -1.75 27.08 -7.12
N GLY A 263 -2.69 26.89 -6.18
CA GLY A 263 -3.41 27.97 -5.52
C GLY A 263 -2.63 28.55 -4.33
N LYS A 264 -3.36 29.17 -3.40
CA LYS A 264 -2.79 29.71 -2.15
C LYS A 264 -3.22 28.83 -0.96
N MET A 265 -2.40 28.82 0.08
CA MET A 265 -2.67 28.06 1.30
C MET A 265 -3.92 28.59 2.03
N ASP A 266 -4.10 29.91 2.05
CA ASP A 266 -5.20 30.57 2.75
C ASP A 266 -6.56 30.32 2.09
N ASP A 267 -6.61 29.92 0.83
CA ASP A 267 -7.85 29.66 0.06
C ASP A 267 -8.33 28.20 0.22
N GLN A 268 -7.60 27.36 0.93
CA GLN A 268 -7.92 25.94 1.07
C GLN A 268 -9.03 25.68 2.07
N LEU A 269 -10.12 25.11 1.58
CA LEU A 269 -11.27 24.71 2.41
C LEU A 269 -11.20 23.21 2.69
N LEU A 270 -10.86 22.86 3.92
CA LEU A 270 -10.84 21.48 4.39
C LEU A 270 -11.93 21.25 5.45
N PRO A 271 -12.50 20.04 5.54
CA PRO A 271 -13.44 19.70 6.59
C PRO A 271 -12.84 19.91 7.98
N THR A 272 -13.65 20.45 8.91
CA THR A 272 -13.24 20.72 10.29
C THR A 272 -13.93 19.82 11.31
N SER A 273 -14.96 19.07 10.90
CA SER A 273 -15.67 18.10 11.73
C SER A 273 -15.52 16.71 11.11
N PHE A 274 -15.12 15.73 11.91
CA PHE A 274 -14.87 14.36 11.47
C PHE A 274 -15.73 13.39 12.28
N SER A 275 -16.56 12.59 11.57
CA SER A 275 -17.17 11.41 12.16
C SER A 275 -16.18 10.26 12.01
N THR A 276 -15.59 9.84 13.10
CA THR A 276 -14.50 8.84 13.09
C THR A 276 -15.02 7.41 12.97
N GLY A 277 -16.30 7.15 13.28
CA GLY A 277 -16.97 5.86 13.06
C GLY A 277 -16.08 4.65 13.38
N VAL A 278 -15.53 4.56 14.60
CA VAL A 278 -14.44 3.65 14.92
C VAL A 278 -14.95 2.29 15.37
N GLY A 279 -14.30 1.20 14.94
CA GLY A 279 -14.60 -0.15 15.36
C GLY A 279 -14.42 -1.16 14.22
N LEU A 280 -15.25 -2.18 14.17
CA LEU A 280 -15.29 -3.22 13.13
C LEU A 280 -15.29 -2.68 11.67
N ARG A 281 -15.69 -1.44 11.45
CA ARG A 281 -15.68 -0.79 10.12
C ARG A 281 -14.28 -0.46 9.61
N LEU A 282 -13.32 -0.13 10.45
CA LEU A 282 -11.91 0.00 10.05
C LEU A 282 -11.41 -1.25 9.35
N LEU A 283 -11.82 -2.43 9.84
CA LEU A 283 -11.46 -3.72 9.26
C LEU A 283 -12.06 -3.94 7.87
N ASN A 284 -13.24 -3.39 7.60
CA ASN A 284 -13.95 -3.61 6.35
C ASN A 284 -13.66 -2.52 5.30
N ASN A 285 -13.35 -1.31 5.72
CA ASN A 285 -13.14 -0.17 4.83
C ASN A 285 -11.68 0.02 4.41
N ARG A 286 -10.72 -0.52 5.18
CA ARG A 286 -9.30 -0.42 4.86
C ARG A 286 -8.87 -1.58 3.97
N ALA A 287 -8.53 -1.26 2.74
CA ALA A 287 -8.09 -2.22 1.74
C ALA A 287 -6.78 -2.93 2.14
N ASP A 288 -5.87 -2.26 2.85
CA ASP A 288 -4.61 -2.86 3.33
C ASP A 288 -4.84 -3.90 4.44
N VAL A 289 -5.77 -3.64 5.37
CA VAL A 289 -6.16 -4.60 6.42
C VAL A 289 -6.87 -5.81 5.80
N HIS A 290 -7.77 -5.58 4.84
CA HIS A 290 -8.46 -6.64 4.12
C HIS A 290 -7.48 -7.47 3.25
N ALA A 291 -6.51 -6.82 2.59
CA ALA A 291 -5.45 -7.53 1.87
C ALA A 291 -4.61 -8.44 2.79
N ALA A 292 -4.28 -7.98 4.00
CA ALA A 292 -3.60 -8.81 5.00
C ALA A 292 -4.44 -10.00 5.46
N GLU A 293 -5.77 -9.82 5.61
CA GLU A 293 -6.71 -10.91 5.88
C GLU A 293 -6.77 -11.91 4.73
N MET A 294 -6.83 -11.45 3.48
CA MET A 294 -6.81 -12.33 2.30
C MET A 294 -5.50 -13.13 2.22
N LYS A 295 -4.38 -12.53 2.65
CA LYS A 295 -3.11 -13.27 2.79
C LYS A 295 -3.20 -14.38 3.83
N LEU A 296 -3.83 -14.14 4.98
CA LEU A 296 -4.09 -15.15 6.00
C LEU A 296 -4.97 -16.27 5.43
N ALA A 297 -6.04 -15.93 4.73
CA ALA A 297 -6.93 -16.90 4.06
C ALA A 297 -6.19 -17.73 2.99
N GLN A 298 -5.28 -17.13 2.23
CA GLN A 298 -4.39 -17.85 1.32
C GLN A 298 -3.55 -18.90 2.06
N CYS A 299 -2.90 -18.50 3.16
CA CYS A 299 -2.09 -19.41 3.97
C CYS A 299 -2.94 -20.54 4.59
N PHE A 300 -4.19 -20.26 4.99
CA PHE A 300 -5.13 -21.30 5.42
C PHE A 300 -5.34 -22.36 4.34
N TYR A 301 -5.63 -21.95 3.10
CA TYR A 301 -5.80 -22.91 1.98
C TYR A 301 -4.51 -23.62 1.61
N ASN A 302 -3.35 -22.99 1.78
CA ASN A 302 -2.05 -23.65 1.61
C ASN A 302 -1.83 -24.75 2.65
N VAL A 303 -2.26 -24.57 3.91
CA VAL A 303 -2.25 -25.63 4.94
C VAL A 303 -3.17 -26.77 4.53
N GLN A 304 -4.38 -26.48 3.98
CA GLN A 304 -5.27 -27.54 3.49
C GLN A 304 -4.65 -28.31 2.31
N THR A 305 -4.02 -27.61 1.37
CA THR A 305 -3.28 -28.23 0.27
C THR A 305 -2.12 -29.11 0.77
N ALA A 306 -1.38 -28.65 1.81
CA ALA A 306 -0.30 -29.43 2.40
C ALA A 306 -0.83 -30.68 3.14
N ARG A 307 -2.00 -30.61 3.79
CA ARG A 307 -2.68 -31.75 4.41
C ARG A 307 -3.18 -32.75 3.39
N SER A 308 -3.79 -32.27 2.28
CA SER A 308 -4.34 -33.15 1.24
C SER A 308 -3.28 -34.02 0.56
N ARG A 309 -2.02 -33.58 0.52
CA ARG A 309 -0.87 -34.34 -0.02
C ARG A 309 -0.52 -35.62 0.76
N PHE A 310 -1.05 -35.82 1.96
CA PHE A 310 -0.90 -37.06 2.74
C PHE A 310 -1.89 -38.15 2.31
N TYR A 311 -2.88 -37.82 1.46
CA TYR A 311 -3.92 -38.73 0.99
C TYR A 311 -3.61 -39.24 -0.41
N PRO A 312 -4.24 -40.36 -0.84
CA PRO A 312 -4.04 -40.92 -2.17
C PRO A 312 -4.47 -39.95 -3.28
N GLY A 313 -3.66 -39.82 -4.33
CA GLY A 313 -4.00 -39.12 -5.56
C GLY A 313 -4.53 -40.06 -6.62
N LEU A 314 -5.66 -39.75 -7.25
CA LEU A 314 -6.21 -40.49 -8.40
C LEU A 314 -5.84 -39.75 -9.69
N ASN A 315 -5.04 -40.43 -10.53
CA ASN A 315 -4.70 -39.97 -11.86
C ASN A 315 -5.30 -40.88 -12.91
N ILE A 316 -6.02 -40.33 -13.87
CA ILE A 316 -6.54 -41.03 -15.04
C ILE A 316 -5.72 -40.55 -16.23
N SER A 317 -5.12 -41.49 -16.97
CA SER A 317 -4.39 -41.19 -18.21
C SER A 317 -4.94 -42.01 -19.34
N ALA A 318 -5.03 -41.39 -20.50
CA ALA A 318 -5.41 -42.09 -21.74
C ALA A 318 -4.45 -41.66 -22.84
N SER A 319 -4.14 -42.58 -23.74
CA SER A 319 -3.32 -42.28 -24.92
C SER A 319 -3.86 -43.00 -26.16
N GLY A 320 -3.88 -42.28 -27.27
CA GLY A 320 -4.06 -42.84 -28.61
C GLY A 320 -2.79 -42.62 -29.42
N THR A 321 -2.16 -43.70 -29.89
CA THR A 321 -0.83 -43.64 -30.50
C THR A 321 -0.83 -44.33 -31.86
N TYR A 322 -0.43 -43.63 -32.91
CA TYR A 322 0.02 -44.26 -34.14
C TYR A 322 1.49 -44.62 -34.08
N THR A 323 1.82 -45.88 -34.32
CA THR A 323 3.23 -46.35 -34.20
C THR A 323 3.53 -47.42 -35.25
N ASN A 324 4.81 -47.45 -35.69
CA ASN A 324 5.34 -48.49 -36.56
C ASN A 324 6.36 -49.36 -35.83
N SER A 325 6.18 -49.65 -34.55
CA SER A 325 7.15 -50.44 -33.76
C SER A 325 7.64 -51.76 -34.44
N GLY A 326 7.11 -52.10 -35.63
CA GLY A 326 7.57 -53.18 -36.49
C GLY A 326 8.56 -52.78 -37.60
N GLY A 327 9.16 -51.57 -37.55
CA GLY A 327 10.25 -51.17 -38.49
C GLY A 327 9.79 -50.69 -39.86
N ARG A 328 8.49 -50.48 -40.08
CA ARG A 328 7.96 -49.94 -41.35
C ARG A 328 8.06 -48.42 -41.36
N GLY A 329 8.38 -47.82 -42.50
CA GLY A 329 8.62 -46.37 -42.62
C GLY A 329 7.42 -45.51 -42.37
N ILE A 330 7.62 -44.20 -42.28
CA ILE A 330 6.61 -43.15 -41.91
C ILE A 330 5.43 -43.09 -42.90
N VAL A 331 5.58 -43.61 -44.15
CA VAL A 331 4.56 -43.63 -45.19
C VAL A 331 3.39 -44.59 -44.86
N ASN A 332 3.62 -45.54 -43.95
CA ASN A 332 2.57 -46.39 -43.42
C ASN A 332 2.41 -46.12 -41.93
N PRO A 333 1.35 -45.45 -41.48
CA PRO A 333 1.16 -45.05 -40.09
C PRO A 333 1.01 -46.23 -39.10
N GLY A 334 1.04 -47.45 -39.58
CA GLY A 334 0.93 -48.61 -38.70
C GLY A 334 -0.44 -48.71 -38.05
N SER A 335 -0.46 -49.21 -36.83
CA SER A 335 -1.68 -49.45 -36.07
C SER A 335 -1.96 -48.38 -35.03
N LEU A 336 -3.23 -48.07 -34.83
CA LEU A 336 -3.68 -47.24 -33.72
C LEU A 336 -3.71 -48.09 -32.44
N LEU A 337 -2.90 -47.73 -31.49
CA LEU A 337 -2.91 -48.26 -30.13
C LEU A 337 -3.58 -47.27 -29.20
N TRP A 338 -4.65 -47.67 -28.52
CA TRP A 338 -5.22 -46.87 -27.44
C TRP A 338 -5.00 -47.55 -26.09
N ARG A 339 -4.83 -46.75 -25.07
CA ARG A 339 -4.62 -47.19 -23.67
C ARG A 339 -5.32 -46.22 -22.74
N ALA A 340 -6.02 -46.73 -21.72
CA ALA A 340 -6.55 -45.94 -20.61
C ALA A 340 -6.09 -46.62 -19.30
N VAL A 341 -5.59 -45.81 -18.38
CA VAL A 341 -5.05 -46.27 -17.08
C VAL A 341 -5.53 -45.35 -15.98
N GLY A 342 -6.18 -45.91 -14.95
CA GLY A 342 -6.45 -45.25 -13.69
C GLY A 342 -5.39 -45.68 -12.68
N SER A 343 -4.68 -44.75 -12.09
CA SER A 343 -3.67 -44.99 -11.03
C SER A 343 -4.03 -44.28 -9.74
N LEU A 344 -4.06 -45.04 -8.64
CA LEU A 344 -4.19 -44.50 -7.29
C LEU A 344 -2.85 -44.55 -6.61
N THR A 345 -2.24 -43.40 -6.30
CA THR A 345 -0.92 -43.33 -5.70
C THR A 345 -1.00 -42.74 -4.30
N GLN A 346 -0.56 -43.53 -3.29
CA GLN A 346 -0.48 -43.11 -1.90
C GLN A 346 0.99 -42.94 -1.51
N PRO A 347 1.45 -41.73 -1.11
CA PRO A 347 2.79 -41.57 -0.57
C PRO A 347 2.86 -42.19 0.83
N ILE A 348 3.74 -43.18 1.01
CA ILE A 348 3.96 -43.84 2.30
C ILE A 348 5.11 -43.16 3.04
N PHE A 349 6.24 -42.99 2.36
CA PHE A 349 7.42 -42.32 2.90
C PHE A 349 8.12 -41.48 1.83
N GLN A 350 8.31 -40.20 2.11
CA GLN A 350 8.94 -39.23 1.22
C GLN A 350 10.06 -38.45 1.95
N ASN A 351 10.94 -39.16 2.67
CA ASN A 351 12.09 -38.58 3.36
C ASN A 351 11.75 -37.35 4.23
N GLY A 352 10.60 -37.36 4.88
CA GLY A 352 10.13 -36.27 5.74
C GLY A 352 9.57 -35.04 5.00
N ARG A 353 9.60 -34.98 3.66
CA ARG A 353 9.23 -33.80 2.85
C ARG A 353 7.77 -33.36 3.09
N LEU A 354 6.82 -34.28 3.22
CA LEU A 354 5.43 -33.95 3.48
C LEU A 354 5.22 -33.35 4.88
N ILE A 355 5.90 -33.92 5.88
CA ILE A 355 5.83 -33.42 7.27
C ILE A 355 6.45 -32.01 7.35
N ALA A 356 7.63 -31.83 6.75
CA ALA A 356 8.28 -30.52 6.67
C ALA A 356 7.39 -29.49 5.96
N GLY A 357 6.81 -29.86 4.78
CA GLY A 357 5.91 -28.98 4.03
C GLY A 357 4.68 -28.55 4.82
N LEU A 358 4.07 -29.48 5.60
CA LEU A 358 2.94 -29.13 6.47
C LEU A 358 3.36 -28.21 7.65
N LYS A 359 4.53 -28.47 8.26
CA LYS A 359 5.06 -27.60 9.34
C LYS A 359 5.34 -26.20 8.83
N VAL A 360 5.98 -26.07 7.64
CA VAL A 360 6.23 -24.77 6.98
C VAL A 360 4.90 -24.04 6.69
N ALA A 361 3.93 -24.74 6.10
CA ALA A 361 2.62 -24.13 5.81
C ALA A 361 1.90 -23.63 7.07
N LYS A 362 1.96 -24.37 8.18
CA LYS A 362 1.40 -23.94 9.47
C LYS A 362 2.12 -22.71 10.03
N ALA A 363 3.45 -22.70 10.02
CA ALA A 363 4.25 -21.54 10.46
C ALA A 363 3.94 -20.30 9.62
N GLN A 364 3.78 -20.45 8.30
CA GLN A 364 3.37 -19.36 7.39
C GLN A 364 1.96 -18.85 7.71
N TYR A 365 1.03 -19.73 8.12
CA TYR A 365 -0.29 -19.29 8.56
C TYR A 365 -0.23 -18.48 9.86
N GLU A 366 0.53 -18.92 10.86
CA GLU A 366 0.75 -18.18 12.10
C GLU A 366 1.43 -16.82 11.85
N GLN A 367 2.43 -16.78 10.96
CA GLN A 367 3.09 -15.55 10.56
C GLN A 367 2.13 -14.57 9.86
N ALA A 368 1.25 -15.08 8.98
CA ALA A 368 0.23 -14.28 8.33
C ALA A 368 -0.83 -13.77 9.33
N TYR A 369 -1.19 -14.58 10.34
CA TYR A 369 -2.08 -14.18 11.41
C TYR A 369 -1.50 -13.02 12.23
N ASN A 370 -0.24 -13.13 12.66
CA ASN A 370 0.45 -12.05 13.38
C ASN A 370 0.56 -10.77 12.53
N SER A 371 0.83 -10.91 11.22
CA SER A 371 0.89 -9.78 10.30
C SER A 371 -0.48 -9.09 10.14
N TRP A 372 -1.56 -9.85 10.08
CA TRP A 372 -2.91 -9.31 10.02
C TRP A 372 -3.29 -8.59 11.32
N GLN A 373 -2.99 -9.17 12.50
CA GLN A 373 -3.20 -8.48 13.78
C GLN A 373 -2.42 -7.17 13.85
N ASN A 374 -1.15 -7.17 13.41
CA ASN A 374 -0.34 -5.97 13.38
C ASN A 374 -0.92 -4.90 12.43
N ALA A 375 -1.47 -5.29 11.28
CA ALA A 375 -2.13 -4.36 10.35
C ALA A 375 -3.34 -3.66 11.02
N ILE A 376 -4.11 -4.39 11.83
CA ILE A 376 -5.24 -3.83 12.60
C ILE A 376 -4.75 -2.82 13.64
N LEU A 377 -3.72 -3.17 14.41
CA LEU A 377 -3.14 -2.27 15.43
C LEU A 377 -2.55 -1.02 14.79
N THR A 378 -1.85 -1.17 13.66
CA THR A 378 -1.28 -0.06 12.89
C THR A 378 -2.39 0.88 12.41
N ALA A 379 -3.49 0.32 11.88
CA ALA A 379 -4.64 1.12 11.45
C ALA A 379 -5.23 1.97 12.57
N GLY A 380 -5.41 1.39 13.77
CA GLY A 380 -5.88 2.12 14.95
C GLY A 380 -4.91 3.23 15.39
N SER A 381 -3.60 2.93 15.38
CA SER A 381 -2.56 3.90 15.73
C SER A 381 -2.49 5.06 14.73
N GLU A 382 -2.64 4.81 13.44
CA GLU A 382 -2.66 5.86 12.41
C GLU A 382 -3.82 6.84 12.60
N VAL A 383 -5.02 6.34 12.92
CA VAL A 383 -6.18 7.20 13.23
C VAL A 383 -5.92 8.03 14.48
N SER A 384 -5.47 7.42 15.59
CA SER A 384 -5.11 8.14 16.81
C SER A 384 -4.06 9.22 16.56
N ASN A 385 -2.99 8.89 15.85
CA ASN A 385 -1.90 9.82 15.55
C ASN A 385 -2.39 11.00 14.69
N ALA A 386 -3.26 10.76 13.71
CA ALA A 386 -3.83 11.81 12.88
C ALA A 386 -4.71 12.76 13.70
N LEU A 387 -5.55 12.23 14.61
CA LEU A 387 -6.41 13.04 15.49
C LEU A 387 -5.58 13.89 16.46
N VAL A 388 -4.60 13.29 17.14
CA VAL A 388 -3.71 14.02 18.05
C VAL A 388 -2.95 15.13 17.31
N LYS A 389 -2.41 14.82 16.11
CA LYS A 389 -1.71 15.80 15.28
C LYS A 389 -2.62 16.96 14.89
N TYR A 390 -3.86 16.67 14.47
CA TYR A 390 -4.86 17.70 14.13
C TYR A 390 -5.14 18.62 15.31
N ASN A 391 -5.49 18.05 16.49
CA ASN A 391 -5.82 18.82 17.68
C ASN A 391 -4.65 19.66 18.19
N SER A 392 -3.46 19.06 18.27
CA SER A 392 -2.24 19.76 18.72
C SER A 392 -1.86 20.90 17.77
N SER A 393 -1.93 20.68 16.44
CA SER A 393 -1.64 21.74 15.47
C SER A 393 -2.65 22.88 15.52
N LEU A 394 -3.94 22.57 15.74
CA LEU A 394 -5.00 23.57 15.90
C LEU A 394 -4.77 24.43 17.16
N GLU A 395 -4.39 23.82 18.28
CA GLU A 395 -4.09 24.52 19.53
C GLU A 395 -2.86 25.43 19.38
N LYS A 396 -1.77 24.90 18.83
CA LYS A 396 -0.54 25.65 18.59
C LYS A 396 -0.78 26.86 17.67
N SER A 397 -1.47 26.66 16.52
CA SER A 397 -1.76 27.72 15.58
C SER A 397 -2.47 28.89 16.25
N LYS A 398 -3.46 28.64 17.16
CA LYS A 398 -4.15 29.66 17.94
C LYS A 398 -3.26 30.40 18.92
N ILE A 399 -2.28 29.73 19.53
CA ILE A 399 -1.31 30.34 20.46
C ILE A 399 -0.31 31.19 19.68
N GLU A 400 0.17 30.68 18.55
CA GLU A 400 1.12 31.37 17.68
C GLU A 400 0.51 32.64 17.05
N GLU A 401 -0.76 32.62 16.70
CA GLU A 401 -1.47 33.81 16.22
C GLU A 401 -1.39 34.96 17.24
N LYS A 402 -1.72 34.69 18.50
CA LYS A 402 -1.59 35.66 19.57
C LYS A 402 -0.16 36.15 19.79
N LYS A 403 0.81 35.20 19.67
CA LYS A 403 2.26 35.54 19.81
C LYS A 403 2.73 36.43 18.67
N ILE A 404 2.26 36.17 17.44
CA ILE A 404 2.57 37.00 16.25
C ILE A 404 2.06 38.43 16.44
N ASP A 405 0.85 38.63 16.95
CA ASP A 405 0.30 39.97 17.20
C ASP A 405 1.19 40.75 18.19
N VAL A 406 1.64 40.11 19.27
CA VAL A 406 2.55 40.71 20.25
C VAL A 406 3.91 41.02 19.62
N LEU A 407 4.44 40.09 18.80
CA LEU A 407 5.77 40.28 18.17
C LEU A 407 5.75 41.34 17.08
N LYS A 408 4.67 41.47 16.30
CA LYS A 408 4.49 42.57 15.32
C LYS A 408 4.59 43.93 16.01
N LYS A 409 3.83 44.08 17.10
CA LYS A 409 3.90 45.30 17.90
C LYS A 409 5.30 45.53 18.47
N ASN A 410 5.96 44.49 19.00
CA ASN A 410 7.33 44.60 19.53
C ASN A 410 8.33 45.02 18.44
N VAL A 411 8.21 44.52 17.20
CA VAL A 411 9.06 44.96 16.08
C VAL A 411 8.83 46.44 15.73
N GLU A 412 7.57 46.88 15.75
CA GLU A 412 7.22 48.27 15.50
C GLU A 412 7.79 49.20 16.60
N ASP A 413 7.48 48.89 17.86
CA ASP A 413 7.95 49.66 19.05
C ASP A 413 9.50 49.72 19.10
N THR A 414 10.20 48.62 18.86
CA THR A 414 11.67 48.59 18.86
C THR A 414 12.28 49.38 17.71
N LYS A 415 11.64 49.45 16.52
CA LYS A 415 12.07 50.32 15.44
C LYS A 415 11.96 51.80 15.79
N GLU A 416 10.83 52.22 16.38
CA GLU A 416 10.60 53.61 16.82
C GLU A 416 11.60 54.01 17.93
N LEU A 417 11.82 53.14 18.92
CA LEU A 417 12.78 53.36 19.97
C LEU A 417 14.22 53.47 19.42
N MET A 418 14.55 52.65 18.40
CA MET A 418 15.85 52.75 17.72
C MET A 418 15.99 54.08 16.96
N ALA A 419 14.91 54.53 16.28
CA ALA A 419 14.92 55.82 15.59
C ALA A 419 15.20 56.99 16.53
N SER A 420 14.72 56.93 17.79
CA SER A 420 14.95 57.90 18.84
C SER A 420 16.23 57.65 19.66
N SER A 421 17.09 56.71 19.28
CA SER A 421 18.30 56.30 19.97
C SER A 421 18.08 55.80 21.43
N ARG A 422 16.89 55.28 21.76
CA ARG A 422 16.51 54.81 23.09
C ARG A 422 16.61 53.27 23.24
N THR A 423 16.92 52.55 22.16
CA THR A 423 17.18 51.10 22.19
C THR A 423 18.39 50.73 21.34
N THR A 424 18.85 49.48 21.47
CA THR A 424 19.98 48.96 20.71
C THR A 424 19.49 48.24 19.44
N TYR A 425 20.33 48.23 18.38
CA TYR A 425 20.08 47.47 17.16
C TYR A 425 19.86 45.99 17.44
N LEU A 426 20.45 45.44 18.51
CA LEU A 426 20.32 44.02 18.86
C LEU A 426 18.86 43.67 19.21
N GLU A 427 18.16 44.57 19.89
CA GLU A 427 16.74 44.36 20.23
C GLU A 427 15.89 44.31 18.98
N VAL A 428 16.14 45.19 17.99
CA VAL A 428 15.41 45.17 16.70
C VAL A 428 15.66 43.87 15.95
N ILE A 429 16.93 43.44 15.81
CA ILE A 429 17.27 42.16 15.13
C ILE A 429 16.64 40.98 15.86
N THR A 430 16.67 40.98 17.19
CA THR A 430 16.06 39.91 18.00
C THR A 430 14.54 39.85 17.82
N ALA A 431 13.86 41.01 17.81
CA ALA A 431 12.43 41.11 17.59
C ALA A 431 12.05 40.62 16.17
N GLN A 432 12.78 41.06 15.14
CA GLN A 432 12.56 40.61 13.74
C GLN A 432 12.76 39.10 13.57
N SER A 433 13.85 38.55 14.11
CA SER A 433 14.12 37.10 14.04
C SER A 433 13.06 36.29 14.78
N SER A 434 12.61 36.79 15.96
CA SER A 434 11.56 36.13 16.74
C SER A 434 10.21 36.14 16.01
N LEU A 435 9.86 37.22 15.32
CA LEU A 435 8.67 37.33 14.51
C LEU A 435 8.72 36.34 13.34
N LEU A 436 9.77 36.36 12.53
CA LEU A 436 9.92 35.47 11.40
C LEU A 436 9.83 34.00 11.81
N ASN A 437 10.59 33.60 12.84
CA ASN A 437 10.56 32.22 13.32
C ASN A 437 9.16 31.79 13.79
N THR A 438 8.40 32.69 14.42
CA THR A 438 7.05 32.39 14.89
C THR A 438 6.07 32.31 13.73
N GLU A 439 6.16 33.20 12.73
CA GLU A 439 5.32 33.15 11.52
C GLU A 439 5.58 31.89 10.70
N LEU A 440 6.85 31.50 10.54
CA LEU A 440 7.21 30.24 9.87
C LEU A 440 6.70 29.02 10.63
N ALA A 441 6.78 29.03 11.98
CA ALA A 441 6.24 27.94 12.80
C ALA A 441 4.72 27.83 12.67
N LYS A 442 3.99 28.96 12.68
CA LYS A 442 2.53 28.98 12.45
C LYS A 442 2.16 28.36 11.09
N VAL A 443 2.86 28.74 10.02
CA VAL A 443 2.64 28.17 8.68
C VAL A 443 2.90 26.67 8.68
N ALA A 444 3.93 26.20 9.39
CA ALA A 444 4.22 24.77 9.52
C ALA A 444 3.14 24.02 10.33
N ASP A 445 2.58 24.61 11.39
CA ASP A 445 1.49 24.00 12.17
C ASP A 445 0.15 24.04 11.43
N ASP A 446 -0.16 25.08 10.65
CA ASP A 446 -1.32 25.11 9.76
C ASP A 446 -1.22 24.04 8.67
N PHE A 447 -0.05 23.85 8.07
CA PHE A 447 0.22 22.74 7.15
C PHE A 447 0.10 21.38 7.85
N ALA A 448 0.65 21.23 9.06
CA ALA A 448 0.55 19.98 9.83
C ALA A 448 -0.91 19.59 10.10
N ARG A 449 -1.79 20.59 10.31
CA ARG A 449 -3.24 20.39 10.42
C ARG A 449 -3.85 19.88 9.11
N MET A 450 -3.50 20.48 7.96
CA MET A 450 -3.96 20.01 6.63
C MET A 450 -3.51 18.58 6.36
N GLN A 451 -2.24 18.29 6.64
CA GLN A 451 -1.67 16.95 6.49
C GLN A 451 -2.34 15.92 7.41
N ALA A 452 -2.70 16.32 8.64
CA ALA A 452 -3.44 15.46 9.57
C ALA A 452 -4.82 15.08 9.02
N ILE A 453 -5.52 16.00 8.34
CA ILE A 453 -6.81 15.72 7.67
C ILE A 453 -6.64 14.73 6.54
N VAL A 454 -5.63 14.92 5.67
CA VAL A 454 -5.33 13.98 4.57
C VAL A 454 -5.00 12.59 5.13
N ASN A 455 -4.17 12.53 6.16
CA ASN A 455 -3.77 11.27 6.79
C ASN A 455 -4.95 10.59 7.50
N LEU A 456 -5.81 11.35 8.18
CA LEU A 456 -7.04 10.82 8.80
C LEU A 456 -7.99 10.25 7.74
N TYR A 457 -8.18 10.95 6.63
CA TYR A 457 -8.98 10.47 5.51
C TYR A 457 -8.45 9.13 4.98
N SER A 458 -7.15 9.04 4.72
CA SER A 458 -6.50 7.79 4.29
C SER A 458 -6.59 6.68 5.35
N ALA A 459 -6.34 7.01 6.64
CA ALA A 459 -6.39 6.06 7.74
C ALA A 459 -7.80 5.48 7.99
N LEU A 460 -8.84 6.20 7.61
CA LEU A 460 -10.24 5.74 7.66
C LEU A 460 -10.69 4.99 6.39
N GLY A 461 -9.76 4.71 5.44
CA GLY A 461 -10.03 4.00 4.19
C GLY A 461 -10.53 4.91 3.06
N GLY A 462 -10.32 6.21 3.15
CA GLY A 462 -10.68 7.17 2.12
C GLY A 462 -9.88 6.97 0.83
N GLY A 463 -10.47 7.39 -0.31
CA GLY A 463 -9.85 7.22 -1.64
C GLY A 463 -10.07 5.87 -2.30
N ALA A 464 -10.80 4.97 -1.64
CA ALA A 464 -11.18 3.67 -2.19
C ALA A 464 -12.24 3.79 -3.31
N LYS A 465 -13.05 4.85 -3.24
CA LYS A 465 -14.14 5.15 -4.17
C LYS A 465 -13.79 6.29 -5.12
#